data_0cf18822ba04aaad7505e7d139bd7c8d
#
_entry.id   0cf18822ba04aaad7505e7d139bd7c8d
#
_cell.length_a   1.000
_cell.length_b   1.000
_cell.length_c   1.000
_cell.angle_alpha   90.00
_cell.angle_beta   90.00
_cell.angle_gamma   90.00
#
_symmetry.space_group_name_H-M   'P 1'
#
loop_
_entity.id
_entity.type
_entity.pdbx_description
1 polymer ?
#
loop_
_entity_poly.entity_id
_entity_poly.type
_entity_poly.pdbx_seq_one_letter_code
_entity_poly.pdbx_strand_id
1 'polypeptide(L)'
;RRYSSAASDVYKRQPLGVVGCITAFNFPMAVFAWNFCLSAVCGNSIIWKPSPHSNECAKGIKKAWDEISGEFSDLIQIIEGGNEEAVLICEDKRISLVSATGSTQMGKELAPIVSARLGKLLLELGGNNAAIVCPSADLDLTIKGIAFSACGTTGQRCTSLRRLFVHKDIYDDCVERLEKCFEELVIGCPSKDSSQIGPLISEDSFNSMQKTLESLKAKNVSVIGGERLDIEDSNEYYVKPALVLVKEIEDEMLSETFAPILYVKSYEKIEDAIYMQNDVSQGLSSSCLLYT
;
A
#
# COMPACT_ATOMS: atom_id res chain seq x y z
N ARG A 1 56.56 -15.36 -6.75
CA ARG A 1 55.46 -14.46 -7.21
C ARG A 1 54.59 -14.20 -6.00
N ARG A 2 54.67 -13.01 -5.44
CA ARG A 2 53.72 -12.55 -4.42
C ARG A 2 52.51 -12.01 -5.15
N TYR A 3 51.42 -12.73 -5.11
CA TYR A 3 50.13 -12.16 -5.43
C TYR A 3 49.73 -11.25 -4.28
N SER A 4 49.69 -9.95 -4.52
CA SER A 4 49.11 -9.01 -3.56
C SER A 4 47.61 -9.29 -3.47
N SER A 5 47.15 -9.76 -2.34
CA SER A 5 45.73 -9.99 -2.05
C SER A 5 44.92 -8.71 -2.16
N ALA A 6 45.54 -7.55 -2.12
CA ALA A 6 44.87 -6.24 -2.28
C ALA A 6 44.37 -5.95 -3.70
N ALA A 7 44.87 -6.64 -4.74
CA ALA A 7 44.42 -6.45 -6.12
C ALA A 7 43.13 -7.23 -6.46
N SER A 8 42.72 -8.18 -5.63
CA SER A 8 41.53 -8.99 -5.83
C SER A 8 40.24 -8.33 -5.30
N ASP A 9 40.33 -7.28 -4.50
CA ASP A 9 39.20 -6.68 -3.79
C ASP A 9 38.64 -5.40 -4.46
N VAL A 10 39.07 -5.04 -5.65
CA VAL A 10 38.43 -3.96 -6.41
C VAL A 10 37.14 -4.46 -7.02
N TYR A 11 36.08 -4.40 -6.25
CA TYR A 11 34.72 -4.72 -6.70
C TYR A 11 34.25 -3.62 -7.67
N LYS A 12 34.33 -3.87 -8.96
CA LYS A 12 33.71 -2.98 -9.95
C LYS A 12 32.20 -3.23 -9.95
N ARG A 13 31.45 -2.33 -9.35
CA ARG A 13 29.99 -2.30 -9.52
C ARG A 13 29.70 -1.75 -10.92
N GLN A 14 28.97 -2.53 -11.72
CA GLN A 14 28.57 -2.14 -13.06
C GLN A 14 27.09 -1.81 -13.09
N PRO A 15 26.62 -0.93 -14.00
CA PRO A 15 25.20 -0.77 -14.27
C PRO A 15 24.53 -2.11 -14.57
N LEU A 16 23.27 -2.25 -14.20
CA LEU A 16 22.45 -3.43 -14.54
C LEU A 16 21.99 -3.42 -15.99
N GLY A 17 21.98 -2.25 -16.63
CA GLY A 17 21.45 -2.01 -17.96
C GLY A 17 19.98 -1.57 -17.91
N VAL A 18 19.05 -2.40 -18.35
CA VAL A 18 17.62 -2.08 -18.33
C VAL A 18 16.96 -2.61 -17.07
N VAL A 19 16.21 -1.76 -16.40
CA VAL A 19 15.37 -2.08 -15.23
C VAL A 19 13.90 -2.00 -15.63
N GLY A 20 13.13 -3.04 -15.34
CA GLY A 20 11.67 -3.02 -15.44
C GLY A 20 11.05 -2.48 -14.15
N CYS A 21 10.14 -1.52 -14.26
CA CYS A 21 9.44 -0.95 -13.14
C CYS A 21 7.93 -1.07 -13.35
N ILE A 22 7.26 -1.82 -12.47
CA ILE A 22 5.79 -1.98 -12.48
C ILE A 22 5.27 -1.28 -11.24
N THR A 23 4.34 -0.30 -11.41
CA THR A 23 3.86 0.51 -10.30
C THR A 23 2.35 0.43 -10.11
N ALA A 24 1.92 0.54 -8.86
CA ALA A 24 0.53 0.61 -8.47
C ALA A 24 -0.04 2.03 -8.66
N PHE A 25 -1.37 2.15 -8.55
CA PHE A 25 -2.10 3.39 -8.81
C PHE A 25 -2.03 4.43 -7.69
N ASN A 26 -1.82 3.98 -6.45
CA ASN A 26 -2.01 4.80 -5.25
C ASN A 26 -0.92 5.84 -4.99
N PHE A 27 0.31 5.59 -5.48
CA PHE A 27 1.43 6.54 -5.47
C PHE A 27 2.10 6.60 -6.84
N PRO A 28 1.40 7.09 -7.88
CA PRO A 28 1.81 6.93 -9.27
C PRO A 28 3.15 7.62 -9.60
N MET A 29 3.45 8.72 -8.92
CA MET A 29 4.70 9.45 -9.11
C MET A 29 5.81 8.97 -8.16
N ALA A 30 5.52 8.83 -6.87
CA ALA A 30 6.54 8.60 -5.85
C ALA A 30 7.25 7.25 -6.03
N VAL A 31 6.48 6.17 -6.25
CA VAL A 31 7.05 4.83 -6.44
C VAL A 31 7.89 4.75 -7.71
N PHE A 32 7.44 5.36 -8.80
CA PHE A 32 8.23 5.48 -10.00
C PHE A 32 9.52 6.28 -9.75
N ALA A 33 9.42 7.46 -9.10
CA ALA A 33 10.55 8.32 -8.84
C ALA A 33 11.65 7.62 -8.02
N TRP A 34 11.29 6.82 -7.01
CA TRP A 34 12.27 6.02 -6.26
C TRP A 34 13.06 5.08 -7.17
N ASN A 35 12.34 4.33 -8.01
CA ASN A 35 12.97 3.38 -8.92
C ASN A 35 13.81 4.09 -9.97
N PHE A 36 13.29 5.16 -10.57
CA PHE A 36 13.99 5.89 -11.62
C PHE A 36 15.23 6.61 -11.11
N CYS A 37 15.15 7.35 -10.00
CA CYS A 37 16.31 8.08 -9.49
C CYS A 37 17.47 7.14 -9.12
N LEU A 38 17.16 6.00 -8.48
CA LEU A 38 18.16 4.99 -8.16
C LEU A 38 18.74 4.34 -9.43
N SER A 39 17.88 4.04 -10.42
CA SER A 39 18.32 3.47 -11.69
C SER A 39 19.24 4.43 -12.45
N ALA A 40 18.82 5.68 -12.62
CA ALA A 40 19.56 6.69 -13.38
C ALA A 40 20.92 7.03 -12.76
N VAL A 41 20.97 7.25 -11.43
CA VAL A 41 22.22 7.51 -10.70
C VAL A 41 23.22 6.34 -10.83
N CYS A 42 22.70 5.11 -10.95
CA CYS A 42 23.52 3.91 -11.16
C CYS A 42 23.79 3.60 -12.66
N GLY A 43 23.46 4.50 -13.58
CA GLY A 43 23.72 4.36 -15.01
C GLY A 43 22.80 3.38 -15.73
N ASN A 44 21.56 3.17 -15.24
CA ASN A 44 20.58 2.28 -15.84
C ASN A 44 19.46 3.05 -16.52
N SER A 45 18.88 2.47 -17.58
CA SER A 45 17.59 2.92 -18.12
C SER A 45 16.43 2.16 -17.49
N ILE A 46 15.21 2.71 -17.62
CA ILE A 46 14.01 2.13 -17.02
C ILE A 46 12.90 1.96 -18.06
N ILE A 47 12.29 0.78 -18.07
CA ILE A 47 11.02 0.52 -18.74
C ILE A 47 9.95 0.53 -17.66
N TRP A 48 9.05 1.50 -17.74
CA TRP A 48 8.01 1.71 -16.73
C TRP A 48 6.64 1.29 -17.23
N LYS A 49 6.01 0.36 -16.53
CA LYS A 49 4.60 0.01 -16.70
C LYS A 49 3.81 0.55 -15.52
N PRO A 50 3.11 1.68 -15.67
CA PRO A 50 2.20 2.19 -14.66
C PRO A 50 0.96 1.31 -14.51
N SER A 51 0.23 1.48 -13.42
CA SER A 51 -1.14 0.98 -13.34
C SER A 51 -2.02 1.61 -14.42
N PRO A 52 -2.96 0.88 -15.04
CA PRO A 52 -3.91 1.47 -15.99
C PRO A 52 -4.67 2.68 -15.44
N HIS A 53 -4.94 2.71 -14.14
CA HIS A 53 -5.59 3.84 -13.46
C HIS A 53 -4.72 5.09 -13.30
N SER A 54 -3.43 5.01 -13.66
CA SER A 54 -2.48 6.13 -13.49
C SER A 54 -1.67 6.45 -14.76
N ASN A 55 -2.11 5.99 -15.93
CA ASN A 55 -1.44 6.24 -17.21
C ASN A 55 -1.24 7.72 -17.49
N GLU A 56 -2.22 8.57 -17.20
CA GLU A 56 -2.12 10.00 -17.43
C GLU A 56 -1.05 10.68 -16.55
N CYS A 57 -0.90 10.21 -15.30
CA CYS A 57 0.22 10.64 -14.45
C CYS A 57 1.57 10.25 -15.06
N ALA A 58 1.67 9.05 -15.60
CA ALA A 58 2.89 8.57 -16.22
C ALA A 58 3.26 9.37 -17.48
N LYS A 59 2.28 9.66 -18.33
CA LYS A 59 2.46 10.54 -19.51
C LYS A 59 2.91 11.94 -19.11
N GLY A 60 2.30 12.51 -18.06
CA GLY A 60 2.69 13.82 -17.53
C GLY A 60 4.13 13.86 -17.05
N ILE A 61 4.57 12.84 -16.32
CA ILE A 61 5.94 12.70 -15.83
C ILE A 61 6.92 12.53 -17.00
N LYS A 62 6.59 11.67 -17.98
CA LYS A 62 7.43 11.47 -19.16
C LYS A 62 7.59 12.76 -19.96
N LYS A 63 6.50 13.50 -20.17
CA LYS A 63 6.53 14.80 -20.85
C LYS A 63 7.44 15.78 -20.13
N ALA A 64 7.31 15.92 -18.82
CA ALA A 64 8.17 16.79 -18.02
C ALA A 64 9.64 16.37 -18.09
N TRP A 65 9.91 15.05 -18.10
CA TRP A 65 11.26 14.53 -18.29
C TRP A 65 11.83 14.89 -19.67
N ASP A 66 11.06 14.70 -20.74
CA ASP A 66 11.49 14.99 -22.12
C ASP A 66 11.84 16.47 -22.33
N GLU A 67 11.15 17.38 -21.65
CA GLU A 67 11.41 18.82 -21.72
C GLU A 67 12.78 19.22 -21.11
N ILE A 68 13.29 18.46 -20.15
CA ILE A 68 14.50 18.83 -19.40
C ILE A 68 15.71 17.92 -19.65
N SER A 69 15.48 16.72 -20.16
CA SER A 69 16.50 15.65 -20.18
C SER A 69 17.45 15.69 -21.40
N GLY A 70 17.08 16.42 -22.47
CA GLY A 70 17.89 16.49 -23.68
C GLY A 70 18.21 15.13 -24.28
N GLU A 71 19.50 14.78 -24.38
CA GLU A 71 19.95 13.50 -24.91
C GLU A 71 19.61 12.28 -24.02
N PHE A 72 19.16 12.50 -22.78
CA PHE A 72 18.78 11.45 -21.84
C PHE A 72 17.29 11.10 -21.86
N SER A 73 16.52 11.62 -22.80
CA SER A 73 15.06 11.39 -22.88
C SER A 73 14.72 9.89 -22.91
N ASP A 74 15.55 9.08 -23.57
CA ASP A 74 15.35 7.62 -23.71
C ASP A 74 15.65 6.79 -22.47
N LEU A 75 16.12 7.42 -21.39
CA LEU A 75 16.29 6.71 -20.12
C LEU A 75 14.97 6.22 -19.53
N ILE A 76 13.84 6.86 -19.89
CA ILE A 76 12.50 6.46 -19.47
C ILE A 76 11.69 6.02 -20.70
N GLN A 77 11.24 4.78 -20.70
CA GLN A 77 10.29 4.26 -21.67
C GLN A 77 9.03 3.79 -20.93
N ILE A 78 7.84 4.15 -21.44
CA ILE A 78 6.56 3.75 -20.84
C ILE A 78 5.92 2.68 -21.69
N ILE A 79 5.39 1.65 -21.03
CA ILE A 79 4.52 0.62 -21.60
C ILE A 79 3.18 0.72 -20.90
N GLU A 80 2.17 1.19 -21.62
CA GLU A 80 0.78 1.21 -21.12
C GLU A 80 0.19 -0.19 -21.28
N GLY A 81 -0.63 -0.60 -20.31
CA GLY A 81 -1.32 -1.88 -20.35
C GLY A 81 -1.59 -2.49 -18.98
N GLY A 82 -2.07 -3.72 -18.99
CA GLY A 82 -2.49 -4.48 -17.81
C GLY A 82 -1.50 -5.54 -17.36
N ASN A 83 -2.04 -6.72 -17.04
CA ASN A 83 -1.24 -7.85 -16.57
C ASN A 83 -0.39 -8.46 -17.68
N GLU A 84 -0.86 -8.46 -18.93
CA GLU A 84 -0.12 -9.03 -20.06
C GLU A 84 1.21 -8.31 -20.27
N GLU A 85 1.22 -6.97 -20.24
CA GLU A 85 2.42 -6.17 -20.39
C GLU A 85 3.36 -6.33 -19.19
N ALA A 86 2.83 -6.54 -17.99
CA ALA A 86 3.64 -6.87 -16.83
C ALA A 86 4.36 -8.22 -16.99
N VAL A 87 3.69 -9.21 -17.54
CA VAL A 87 4.26 -10.51 -17.86
C VAL A 87 5.36 -10.38 -18.92
N LEU A 88 5.13 -9.63 -20.00
CA LEU A 88 6.13 -9.38 -21.04
C LEU A 88 7.42 -8.76 -20.48
N ILE A 89 7.31 -7.79 -19.58
CA ILE A 89 8.46 -7.20 -18.87
C ILE A 89 9.19 -8.25 -18.04
N CYS A 90 8.46 -9.13 -17.37
CA CYS A 90 9.04 -10.17 -16.53
C CYS A 90 9.75 -11.27 -17.33
N GLU A 91 9.25 -11.59 -18.53
CA GLU A 91 9.82 -12.60 -19.43
C GLU A 91 11.07 -12.11 -20.18
N ASP A 92 11.19 -10.80 -20.43
CA ASP A 92 12.25 -10.25 -21.26
C ASP A 92 13.62 -10.37 -20.58
N LYS A 93 14.50 -11.19 -21.17
CA LYS A 93 15.85 -11.46 -20.66
C LYS A 93 16.79 -10.26 -20.70
N ARG A 94 16.46 -9.22 -21.46
CA ARG A 94 17.23 -7.95 -21.50
C ARG A 94 17.01 -7.11 -20.25
N ILE A 95 15.91 -7.35 -19.54
CA ILE A 95 15.58 -6.65 -18.29
C ILE A 95 16.26 -7.39 -17.13
N SER A 96 17.34 -6.80 -16.61
CA SER A 96 18.18 -7.40 -15.58
C SER A 96 17.55 -7.44 -14.20
N LEU A 97 16.71 -6.46 -13.88
CA LEU A 97 15.97 -6.34 -12.63
C LEU A 97 14.54 -5.94 -12.92
N VAL A 98 13.59 -6.62 -12.33
CA VAL A 98 12.19 -6.19 -12.26
C VAL A 98 11.89 -5.71 -10.84
N SER A 99 11.48 -4.44 -10.71
CA SER A 99 10.93 -3.89 -9.47
C SER A 99 9.43 -3.71 -9.64
N ALA A 100 8.64 -4.45 -8.87
CA ALA A 100 7.19 -4.46 -8.99
C ALA A 100 6.51 -4.12 -7.66
N THR A 101 5.65 -3.10 -7.69
CA THR A 101 4.79 -2.69 -6.57
C THR A 101 3.33 -2.94 -6.94
N GLY A 102 2.62 -3.70 -6.12
CA GLY A 102 1.22 -4.03 -6.37
C GLY A 102 0.64 -5.01 -5.37
N SER A 103 -0.39 -5.75 -5.77
CA SER A 103 -1.04 -6.72 -4.89
C SER A 103 -0.15 -7.94 -4.61
N THR A 104 -0.38 -8.59 -3.48
CA THR A 104 0.26 -9.89 -3.13
C THR A 104 0.01 -10.93 -4.23
N GLN A 105 -1.18 -10.92 -4.84
CA GLN A 105 -1.52 -11.82 -5.93
C GLN A 105 -0.63 -11.59 -7.16
N MET A 106 -0.49 -10.32 -7.59
CA MET A 106 0.43 -9.94 -8.67
C MET A 106 1.86 -10.45 -8.38
N GLY A 107 2.35 -10.25 -7.16
CA GLY A 107 3.69 -10.72 -6.78
C GLY A 107 3.85 -12.24 -6.93
N LYS A 108 2.84 -13.01 -6.53
CA LYS A 108 2.82 -14.49 -6.68
C LYS A 108 2.78 -14.93 -8.13
N GLU A 109 2.17 -14.16 -9.02
CA GLU A 109 2.11 -14.44 -10.47
C GLU A 109 3.44 -14.10 -11.17
N LEU A 110 4.04 -12.95 -10.84
CA LEU A 110 5.24 -12.46 -11.53
C LEU A 110 6.53 -13.11 -11.01
N ALA A 111 6.62 -13.46 -9.74
CA ALA A 111 7.84 -13.99 -9.15
C ALA A 111 8.34 -15.29 -9.82
N PRO A 112 7.49 -16.28 -10.12
CA PRO A 112 7.93 -17.49 -10.83
C PRO A 112 8.51 -17.21 -12.21
N ILE A 113 7.95 -16.24 -12.94
CA ILE A 113 8.37 -15.87 -14.30
C ILE A 113 9.80 -15.32 -14.26
N VAL A 114 10.05 -14.34 -13.41
CA VAL A 114 11.39 -13.74 -13.29
C VAL A 114 12.41 -14.76 -12.76
N SER A 115 12.00 -15.58 -11.77
CA SER A 115 12.88 -16.61 -11.20
C SER A 115 13.24 -17.71 -12.20
N ALA A 116 12.32 -18.10 -13.08
CA ALA A 116 12.57 -19.12 -14.10
C ALA A 116 13.71 -18.74 -15.07
N ARG A 117 13.92 -17.43 -15.31
CA ARG A 117 15.05 -16.94 -16.12
C ARG A 117 16.25 -16.50 -15.31
N LEU A 118 16.27 -16.75 -13.98
CA LEU A 118 17.29 -16.32 -13.03
C LEU A 118 17.49 -14.79 -13.00
N GLY A 119 16.42 -14.03 -13.29
CA GLY A 119 16.39 -12.57 -13.20
C GLY A 119 16.34 -12.07 -11.77
N LYS A 120 16.72 -10.82 -11.56
CA LYS A 120 16.60 -10.15 -10.27
C LYS A 120 15.18 -9.61 -10.12
N LEU A 121 14.62 -9.75 -8.90
CA LEU A 121 13.26 -9.32 -8.58
C LEU A 121 13.26 -8.57 -7.25
N LEU A 122 12.59 -7.41 -7.23
CA LEU A 122 12.22 -6.67 -6.03
C LEU A 122 10.70 -6.55 -6.01
N LEU A 123 10.07 -7.00 -4.93
CA LEU A 123 8.61 -6.96 -4.76
C LEU A 123 8.25 -6.12 -3.55
N GLU A 124 7.44 -5.09 -3.78
CA GLU A 124 6.74 -4.30 -2.77
C GLU A 124 5.26 -4.59 -2.89
N LEU A 125 4.72 -5.35 -1.94
CA LEU A 125 3.39 -5.93 -2.02
C LEU A 125 2.44 -5.34 -0.98
N GLY A 126 1.25 -5.95 -0.85
CA GLY A 126 0.27 -5.59 0.15
C GLY A 126 0.74 -5.80 1.59
N GLY A 127 0.04 -5.18 2.51
CA GLY A 127 0.27 -5.26 3.95
C GLY A 127 -1.02 -5.56 4.71
N ASN A 128 -0.87 -6.06 5.94
CA ASN A 128 -1.98 -6.20 6.88
C ASN A 128 -1.56 -5.63 8.23
N ASN A 129 -1.31 -4.34 8.22
CA ASN A 129 -0.59 -3.64 9.26
C ASN A 129 -1.42 -3.50 10.54
N ALA A 130 -0.74 -3.59 11.68
CA ALA A 130 -1.39 -3.44 12.97
C ALA A 130 -0.77 -2.33 13.83
N ALA A 131 -1.59 -1.80 14.73
CA ALA A 131 -1.14 -0.95 15.83
C ALA A 131 -1.63 -1.53 17.16
N ILE A 132 -0.80 -1.40 18.19
CA ILE A 132 -1.10 -1.77 19.57
C ILE A 132 -1.21 -0.50 20.40
N VAL A 133 -2.33 -0.31 21.09
CA VAL A 133 -2.56 0.86 21.98
C VAL A 133 -2.53 0.38 23.42
N CYS A 134 -1.52 0.82 24.14
CA CYS A 134 -1.34 0.50 25.57
C CYS A 134 -2.09 1.48 26.46
N PRO A 135 -2.36 1.12 27.74
CA PRO A 135 -3.12 1.98 28.68
C PRO A 135 -2.49 3.36 28.92
N SER A 136 -1.17 3.47 28.71
CA SER A 136 -0.40 4.71 28.91
C SER A 136 -0.36 5.62 27.69
N ALA A 137 -1.00 5.22 26.56
CA ALA A 137 -1.01 6.03 25.35
C ALA A 137 -1.79 7.34 25.54
N ASP A 138 -1.28 8.41 24.94
CA ASP A 138 -2.04 9.65 24.76
C ASP A 138 -3.16 9.42 23.73
N LEU A 139 -4.40 9.28 24.19
CA LEU A 139 -5.53 8.99 23.31
C LEU A 139 -5.84 10.12 22.32
N ASP A 140 -5.63 11.38 22.67
CA ASP A 140 -5.94 12.51 21.78
C ASP A 140 -5.02 12.50 20.55
N LEU A 141 -3.74 12.19 20.74
CA LEU A 141 -2.78 12.01 19.66
C LEU A 141 -3.01 10.69 18.94
N THR A 142 -3.25 9.62 19.68
CA THR A 142 -3.46 8.26 19.18
C THR A 142 -4.63 8.19 18.20
N ILE A 143 -5.80 8.73 18.55
CA ILE A 143 -7.00 8.71 17.69
C ILE A 143 -6.75 9.39 16.35
N LYS A 144 -6.12 10.57 16.35
CA LYS A 144 -5.76 11.28 15.11
C LYS A 144 -4.80 10.49 14.25
N GLY A 145 -3.79 9.87 14.85
CA GLY A 145 -2.82 9.02 14.17
C GLY A 145 -3.45 7.77 13.55
N ILE A 146 -4.36 7.12 14.28
CA ILE A 146 -5.12 5.95 13.83
C ILE A 146 -6.04 6.34 12.66
N ALA A 147 -6.83 7.41 12.79
CA ALA A 147 -7.72 7.88 11.74
C ALA A 147 -6.94 8.19 10.44
N PHE A 148 -5.83 8.93 10.54
CA PHE A 148 -4.96 9.19 9.39
C PHE A 148 -4.39 7.90 8.79
N SER A 149 -3.92 6.96 9.61
CA SER A 149 -3.29 5.72 9.15
C SER A 149 -4.28 4.76 8.51
N ALA A 150 -5.53 4.70 9.00
CA ALA A 150 -6.56 3.80 8.49
C ALA A 150 -7.30 4.39 7.27
N CYS A 151 -7.59 5.71 7.30
CA CYS A 151 -8.48 6.36 6.33
C CYS A 151 -7.73 7.16 5.26
N GLY A 152 -6.46 7.53 5.51
CA GLY A 152 -5.66 8.29 4.56
C GLY A 152 -5.58 7.59 3.20
N THR A 153 -5.76 8.35 2.09
CA THR A 153 -5.86 7.81 0.72
C THR A 153 -6.99 6.75 0.61
N THR A 154 -8.06 6.92 1.38
CA THR A 154 -9.21 5.99 1.42
C THR A 154 -8.80 4.54 1.76
N GLY A 155 -7.84 4.39 2.70
CA GLY A 155 -7.30 3.08 3.07
C GLY A 155 -6.53 2.37 1.95
N GLN A 156 -6.21 3.06 0.85
CA GLN A 156 -5.55 2.47 -0.32
C GLN A 156 -4.03 2.65 -0.30
N ARG A 157 -3.41 2.37 0.86
CA ARG A 157 -1.94 2.28 1.00
C ARG A 157 -1.56 0.88 1.43
N CYS A 158 -0.44 0.38 0.94
CA CYS A 158 0.14 -0.86 1.44
C CYS A 158 0.44 -0.79 2.95
N THR A 159 0.72 0.41 3.47
CA THR A 159 0.97 0.71 4.89
C THR A 159 -0.28 1.17 5.66
N SER A 160 -1.49 1.17 5.08
CA SER A 160 -2.71 1.52 5.81
C SER A 160 -2.88 0.64 7.03
N LEU A 161 -3.29 1.24 8.14
CA LEU A 161 -3.63 0.52 9.35
C LEU A 161 -4.92 -0.28 9.11
N ARG A 162 -4.84 -1.60 9.31
CA ARG A 162 -5.96 -2.54 9.11
C ARG A 162 -6.46 -3.08 10.44
N ARG A 163 -5.55 -3.35 11.38
CA ARG A 163 -5.84 -4.04 12.63
C ARG A 163 -5.38 -3.19 13.81
N LEU A 164 -6.28 -2.91 14.72
CA LEU A 164 -6.02 -2.15 15.93
C LEU A 164 -6.27 -3.03 17.15
N PHE A 165 -5.24 -3.22 17.95
CA PHE A 165 -5.32 -3.92 19.23
C PHE A 165 -5.28 -2.91 20.35
N VAL A 166 -6.37 -2.81 21.13
CA VAL A 166 -6.53 -1.82 22.19
C VAL A 166 -6.61 -2.52 23.54
N HIS A 167 -5.84 -2.04 24.52
CA HIS A 167 -5.92 -2.61 25.88
C HIS A 167 -7.32 -2.46 26.45
N LYS A 168 -7.82 -3.50 27.14
CA LYS A 168 -9.18 -3.58 27.65
C LYS A 168 -9.62 -2.38 28.48
N ASP A 169 -8.71 -1.82 29.30
CA ASP A 169 -9.01 -0.72 30.23
C ASP A 169 -9.33 0.61 29.55
N ILE A 170 -8.94 0.76 28.29
CA ILE A 170 -9.15 1.97 27.47
C ILE A 170 -9.95 1.70 26.20
N TYR A 171 -10.44 0.46 26.03
CA TYR A 171 -11.07 -0.01 24.79
C TYR A 171 -12.32 0.81 24.45
N ASP A 172 -13.24 0.94 25.39
CA ASP A 172 -14.53 1.62 25.16
C ASP A 172 -14.33 3.11 24.84
N ASP A 173 -13.47 3.82 25.60
CA ASP A 173 -13.13 5.23 25.35
C ASP A 173 -12.43 5.39 23.97
N CYS A 174 -11.54 4.49 23.63
CA CYS A 174 -10.85 4.49 22.33
C CYS A 174 -11.83 4.29 21.17
N VAL A 175 -12.76 3.33 21.28
CA VAL A 175 -13.77 3.06 20.27
C VAL A 175 -14.70 4.25 20.08
N GLU A 176 -15.25 4.81 21.17
CA GLU A 176 -16.16 5.96 21.11
C GLU A 176 -15.49 7.17 20.41
N ARG A 177 -14.23 7.45 20.73
CA ARG A 177 -13.47 8.53 20.09
C ARG A 177 -13.17 8.26 18.63
N LEU A 178 -12.90 7.01 18.26
CA LEU A 178 -12.68 6.63 16.85
C LEU A 178 -13.96 6.77 16.05
N GLU A 179 -15.11 6.31 16.56
CA GLU A 179 -16.41 6.48 15.92
C GLU A 179 -16.66 7.96 15.61
N LYS A 180 -16.55 8.81 16.63
CA LYS A 180 -16.73 10.26 16.47
C LYS A 180 -15.75 10.84 15.45
N CYS A 181 -14.48 10.46 15.52
CA CYS A 181 -13.46 10.95 14.59
C CYS A 181 -13.77 10.52 13.14
N PHE A 182 -14.25 9.29 12.92
CA PHE A 182 -14.61 8.80 11.59
C PHE A 182 -15.87 9.48 11.03
N GLU A 183 -16.83 9.82 11.90
CA GLU A 183 -18.02 10.59 11.51
C GLU A 183 -17.70 12.03 11.10
N GLU A 184 -16.68 12.65 11.70
CA GLU A 184 -16.24 14.02 11.43
C GLU A 184 -15.38 14.13 10.17
N LEU A 185 -14.93 13.01 9.57
CA LEU A 185 -14.09 13.03 8.37
C LEU A 185 -14.86 13.59 7.17
N VAL A 186 -14.27 14.59 6.51
CA VAL A 186 -14.85 15.20 5.31
C VAL A 186 -14.49 14.38 4.08
N ILE A 187 -15.49 13.70 3.52
CA ILE A 187 -15.37 12.86 2.34
C ILE A 187 -15.83 13.66 1.12
N GLY A 188 -15.03 13.71 0.06
CA GLY A 188 -15.37 14.51 -1.11
C GLY A 188 -14.30 14.51 -2.19
N CYS A 189 -14.52 15.35 -3.20
CA CYS A 189 -13.61 15.48 -4.33
C CYS A 189 -12.19 15.84 -3.88
N PRO A 190 -11.16 15.08 -4.25
CA PRO A 190 -9.78 15.31 -3.82
C PRO A 190 -9.18 16.65 -4.28
N SER A 191 -9.80 17.32 -5.25
CA SER A 191 -9.35 18.65 -5.71
C SER A 191 -9.83 19.80 -4.82
N LYS A 192 -10.68 19.51 -3.82
CA LYS A 192 -11.16 20.51 -2.86
C LYS A 192 -10.31 20.44 -1.58
N ASP A 193 -9.78 21.56 -1.15
CA ASP A 193 -8.93 21.67 0.06
C ASP A 193 -9.64 21.19 1.34
N SER A 194 -10.98 21.23 1.37
CA SER A 194 -11.77 20.74 2.51
C SER A 194 -11.86 19.21 2.59
N SER A 195 -11.60 18.49 1.49
CA SER A 195 -11.74 17.04 1.46
C SER A 195 -10.55 16.33 2.09
N GLN A 196 -10.83 15.44 3.04
CA GLN A 196 -9.81 14.63 3.72
C GLN A 196 -9.70 13.23 3.13
N ILE A 197 -10.81 12.70 2.58
CA ILE A 197 -10.91 11.36 2.00
C ILE A 197 -11.56 11.48 0.63
N GLY A 198 -10.91 10.92 -0.40
CA GLY A 198 -11.41 10.79 -1.76
C GLY A 198 -12.19 9.48 -1.99
N PRO A 199 -12.47 9.14 -3.27
CA PRO A 199 -13.15 7.89 -3.61
C PRO A 199 -12.18 6.69 -3.59
N LEU A 200 -12.74 5.49 -3.61
CA LEU A 200 -12.03 4.28 -4.03
C LEU A 200 -11.73 4.37 -5.53
N ILE A 201 -10.64 3.73 -5.96
CA ILE A 201 -10.13 3.87 -7.32
C ILE A 201 -11.04 3.27 -8.40
N SER A 202 -11.85 2.28 -8.06
CA SER A 202 -12.64 1.52 -9.02
C SER A 202 -13.86 0.85 -8.39
N GLU A 203 -14.78 0.41 -9.25
CA GLU A 203 -15.91 -0.42 -8.87
C GLU A 203 -15.47 -1.73 -8.20
N ASP A 204 -14.42 -2.38 -8.71
CA ASP A 204 -13.89 -3.61 -8.14
C ASP A 204 -13.39 -3.40 -6.71
N SER A 205 -12.73 -2.26 -6.43
CA SER A 205 -12.29 -1.91 -5.08
C SER A 205 -13.49 -1.69 -4.15
N PHE A 206 -14.53 -1.02 -4.63
CA PHE A 206 -15.78 -0.83 -3.91
C PHE A 206 -16.47 -2.16 -3.62
N ASN A 207 -16.67 -2.99 -4.65
CA ASN A 207 -17.32 -4.30 -4.52
C ASN A 207 -16.55 -5.23 -3.57
N SER A 208 -15.21 -5.20 -3.61
CA SER A 208 -14.37 -5.95 -2.67
C SER A 208 -14.61 -5.50 -1.23
N MET A 209 -14.68 -4.17 -0.98
CA MET A 209 -14.99 -3.64 0.34
C MET A 209 -16.36 -4.09 0.83
N GLN A 210 -17.40 -3.91 -0.01
CA GLN A 210 -18.77 -4.29 0.36
C GLN A 210 -18.88 -5.78 0.66
N LYS A 211 -18.31 -6.65 -0.18
CA LYS A 211 -18.28 -8.09 0.03
C LYS A 211 -17.66 -8.47 1.38
N THR A 212 -16.56 -7.81 1.76
CA THR A 212 -15.93 -8.04 3.06
C THR A 212 -16.86 -7.63 4.21
N LEU A 213 -17.49 -6.45 4.13
CA LEU A 213 -18.37 -5.96 5.18
C LEU A 213 -19.67 -6.80 5.27
N GLU A 214 -20.22 -7.25 4.16
CA GLU A 214 -21.38 -8.15 4.11
C GLU A 214 -21.07 -9.50 4.77
N SER A 215 -19.90 -10.08 4.49
CA SER A 215 -19.45 -11.32 5.12
C SER A 215 -19.37 -11.18 6.65
N LEU A 216 -18.80 -10.08 7.14
CA LEU A 216 -18.71 -9.79 8.57
C LEU A 216 -20.09 -9.59 9.21
N LYS A 217 -20.99 -8.85 8.56
CA LYS A 217 -22.37 -8.65 9.03
C LYS A 217 -23.13 -9.98 9.10
N ALA A 218 -22.95 -10.87 8.11
CA ALA A 218 -23.56 -12.20 8.12
C ALA A 218 -23.08 -13.09 9.29
N LYS A 219 -21.88 -12.84 9.81
CA LYS A 219 -21.32 -13.47 11.02
C LYS A 219 -21.73 -12.75 12.32
N ASN A 220 -22.61 -11.75 12.25
CA ASN A 220 -23.01 -10.88 13.37
C ASN A 220 -21.84 -10.09 14.00
N VAL A 221 -20.81 -9.78 13.24
CA VAL A 221 -19.75 -8.85 13.65
C VAL A 221 -20.26 -7.42 13.57
N SER A 222 -19.96 -6.60 14.57
CA SER A 222 -20.36 -5.20 14.61
C SER A 222 -19.59 -4.38 13.57
N VAL A 223 -20.28 -3.78 12.63
CA VAL A 223 -19.74 -2.93 11.56
C VAL A 223 -20.41 -1.57 11.62
N ILE A 224 -19.62 -0.51 11.78
CA ILE A 224 -20.07 0.88 11.84
C ILE A 224 -19.49 1.59 10.60
N GLY A 225 -20.34 2.26 9.82
CA GLY A 225 -19.94 2.89 8.55
C GLY A 225 -19.79 1.89 7.40
N GLY A 226 -18.99 2.25 6.41
CA GLY A 226 -18.72 1.43 5.22
C GLY A 226 -19.72 1.59 4.10
N GLU A 227 -20.79 2.39 4.28
CA GLU A 227 -21.80 2.64 3.24
C GLU A 227 -21.25 3.55 2.13
N ARG A 228 -21.80 3.38 0.93
CA ARG A 228 -21.56 4.28 -0.20
C ARG A 228 -22.18 5.65 0.08
N LEU A 229 -21.48 6.68 -0.33
CA LEU A 229 -21.98 8.05 -0.29
C LEU A 229 -22.24 8.56 -1.70
N ASP A 230 -23.36 9.23 -1.87
CA ASP A 230 -23.73 9.91 -3.10
C ASP A 230 -23.24 11.37 -3.00
N ILE A 231 -22.12 11.67 -3.63
CA ILE A 231 -21.47 12.97 -3.54
C ILE A 231 -21.43 13.62 -4.92
N GLU A 232 -22.00 14.81 -5.04
CA GLU A 232 -21.89 15.69 -6.20
C GLU A 232 -22.42 15.08 -7.52
N ASP A 233 -23.44 14.22 -7.44
CA ASP A 233 -24.01 13.48 -8.58
C ASP A 233 -22.95 12.74 -9.41
N SER A 234 -21.83 12.38 -8.78
CA SER A 234 -20.73 11.66 -9.42
C SER A 234 -20.96 10.15 -9.38
N ASN A 235 -20.50 9.45 -10.40
CA ASN A 235 -20.48 7.99 -10.42
C ASN A 235 -19.32 7.39 -9.62
N GLU A 236 -18.55 8.22 -8.91
CA GLU A 236 -17.37 7.80 -8.16
C GLU A 236 -17.75 6.97 -6.92
N TYR A 237 -16.79 6.20 -6.41
CA TYR A 237 -17.00 5.26 -5.32
C TYR A 237 -16.61 5.85 -3.97
N TYR A 238 -17.33 6.89 -3.54
CA TYR A 238 -17.16 7.47 -2.20
C TYR A 238 -17.79 6.54 -1.17
N VAL A 239 -17.04 6.28 -0.10
CA VAL A 239 -17.49 5.42 1.00
C VAL A 239 -17.15 6.05 2.34
N LYS A 240 -17.99 5.83 3.34
CA LYS A 240 -17.59 6.07 4.72
C LYS A 240 -16.55 5.03 5.15
N PRO A 241 -15.51 5.41 5.91
CA PRO A 241 -14.66 4.44 6.57
C PRO A 241 -15.47 3.50 7.47
N ALA A 242 -15.06 2.25 7.52
CA ALA A 242 -15.69 1.24 8.35
C ALA A 242 -14.86 0.94 9.58
N LEU A 243 -15.49 0.99 10.75
CA LEU A 243 -14.97 0.49 12.01
C LEU A 243 -15.60 -0.87 12.31
N VAL A 244 -14.79 -1.91 12.44
CA VAL A 244 -15.25 -3.29 12.65
C VAL A 244 -14.80 -3.73 14.03
N LEU A 245 -15.76 -3.94 14.94
CA LEU A 245 -15.47 -4.36 16.30
C LEU A 245 -15.52 -5.88 16.41
N VAL A 246 -14.35 -6.49 16.58
CA VAL A 246 -14.21 -7.96 16.60
C VAL A 246 -13.94 -8.48 18.00
N LYS A 247 -14.68 -9.53 18.39
CA LYS A 247 -14.43 -10.28 19.63
C LYS A 247 -13.42 -11.39 19.40
N GLU A 248 -13.57 -12.09 18.30
CA GLU A 248 -12.67 -13.16 17.85
C GLU A 248 -11.99 -12.72 16.54
N ILE A 249 -10.89 -13.40 16.20
CA ILE A 249 -10.21 -13.16 14.92
C ILE A 249 -11.07 -13.75 13.80
N GLU A 250 -11.40 -12.92 12.82
CA GLU A 250 -12.12 -13.31 11.62
C GLU A 250 -11.16 -13.48 10.44
N ASP A 251 -11.48 -14.36 9.50
CA ASP A 251 -10.66 -14.60 8.31
C ASP A 251 -10.46 -13.33 7.49
N GLU A 252 -11.50 -12.47 7.42
CA GLU A 252 -11.45 -11.17 6.74
C GLU A 252 -10.42 -10.23 7.38
N MET A 253 -10.20 -10.33 8.70
CA MET A 253 -9.18 -9.55 9.42
C MET A 253 -7.76 -9.98 9.08
N LEU A 254 -7.57 -11.25 8.68
CA LEU A 254 -6.26 -11.81 8.36
C LEU A 254 -5.83 -11.56 6.90
N SER A 255 -6.72 -11.03 6.06
CA SER A 255 -6.45 -10.71 4.67
C SER A 255 -6.57 -9.22 4.40
N GLU A 256 -5.79 -8.72 3.43
CA GLU A 256 -5.86 -7.32 3.05
C GLU A 256 -7.11 -7.03 2.22
N THR A 257 -7.96 -6.12 2.72
CA THR A 257 -8.94 -5.41 1.90
C THR A 257 -8.40 -3.99 1.67
N PHE A 258 -8.12 -3.64 0.41
CA PHE A 258 -7.47 -2.37 0.06
C PHE A 258 -8.49 -1.21 0.03
N ALA A 259 -9.10 -0.98 1.19
CA ALA A 259 -10.21 -0.04 1.44
C ALA A 259 -10.15 0.46 2.90
N PRO A 260 -10.89 1.52 3.27
CA PRO A 260 -10.85 2.09 4.62
C PRO A 260 -11.66 1.24 5.61
N ILE A 261 -11.14 0.07 5.96
CA ILE A 261 -11.70 -0.83 6.98
C ILE A 261 -10.67 -0.94 8.11
N LEU A 262 -11.08 -0.60 9.33
CA LEU A 262 -10.29 -0.76 10.53
C LEU A 262 -10.94 -1.79 11.46
N TYR A 263 -10.25 -2.91 11.68
CA TYR A 263 -10.65 -3.92 12.66
C TYR A 263 -10.12 -3.54 14.03
N VAL A 264 -10.97 -3.53 15.04
CA VAL A 264 -10.61 -3.21 16.43
C VAL A 264 -10.89 -4.38 17.33
N LYS A 265 -9.87 -4.84 18.04
CA LYS A 265 -9.94 -5.95 18.99
C LYS A 265 -9.31 -5.54 20.31
N SER A 266 -9.98 -5.90 21.42
CA SER A 266 -9.41 -5.73 22.75
C SER A 266 -8.36 -6.79 23.06
N TYR A 267 -7.38 -6.43 23.89
CA TYR A 267 -6.43 -7.37 24.48
C TYR A 267 -6.25 -7.08 25.98
N GLU A 268 -5.76 -8.04 26.72
CA GLU A 268 -5.46 -7.90 28.16
C GLU A 268 -3.95 -7.91 28.45
N LYS A 269 -3.22 -8.85 27.83
CA LYS A 269 -1.77 -8.96 27.98
C LYS A 269 -1.09 -8.53 26.71
N ILE A 270 0.00 -7.79 26.84
CA ILE A 270 0.74 -7.27 25.68
C ILE A 270 1.27 -8.38 24.78
N GLU A 271 1.61 -9.55 25.38
CA GLU A 271 2.06 -10.72 24.66
C GLU A 271 1.00 -11.24 23.68
N ASP A 272 -0.29 -11.20 24.08
CA ASP A 272 -1.40 -11.61 23.22
C ASP A 272 -1.54 -10.65 22.03
N ALA A 273 -1.40 -9.34 22.27
CA ALA A 273 -1.43 -8.33 21.19
C ALA A 273 -0.27 -8.52 20.22
N ILE A 274 0.94 -8.79 20.70
CA ILE A 274 2.11 -9.09 19.89
C ILE A 274 1.92 -10.36 19.07
N TYR A 275 1.35 -11.40 19.70
CA TYR A 275 1.02 -12.65 19.00
C TYR A 275 0.04 -12.39 17.85
N MET A 276 -1.11 -11.74 18.12
CA MET A 276 -2.10 -11.41 17.11
C MET A 276 -1.55 -10.49 15.99
N GLN A 277 -0.65 -9.57 16.34
CA GLN A 277 0.04 -8.70 15.39
C GLN A 277 0.88 -9.54 14.41
N ASN A 278 1.57 -10.56 14.91
CA ASN A 278 2.48 -11.39 14.12
C ASN A 278 1.78 -12.57 13.41
N ASP A 279 0.51 -12.85 13.72
CA ASP A 279 -0.26 -13.95 13.15
C ASP A 279 -0.86 -13.61 11.78
N VAL A 280 -0.04 -13.03 10.92
CA VAL A 280 -0.33 -12.77 9.50
C VAL A 280 0.93 -12.97 8.68
N SER A 281 0.76 -13.25 7.39
CA SER A 281 1.90 -13.50 6.49
C SER A 281 2.66 -12.22 6.08
N GLN A 282 2.05 -11.06 6.25
CA GLN A 282 2.64 -9.76 5.92
C GLN A 282 3.41 -9.17 7.10
N GLY A 283 4.44 -8.39 6.82
CA GLY A 283 5.26 -7.72 7.84
C GLY A 283 5.72 -6.33 7.41
N LEU A 284 4.91 -5.61 6.63
CA LEU A 284 5.31 -4.36 6.00
C LEU A 284 5.45 -3.21 7.01
N SER A 285 4.46 -3.03 7.89
CA SER A 285 4.54 -2.02 8.94
C SER A 285 3.78 -2.41 10.20
N SER A 286 4.23 -1.91 11.34
CA SER A 286 3.56 -2.04 12.63
C SER A 286 3.88 -0.84 13.52
N SER A 287 3.05 -0.59 14.51
CA SER A 287 3.28 0.45 15.51
C SER A 287 2.80 0.03 16.89
N CYS A 288 3.40 0.62 17.93
CA CYS A 288 2.95 0.45 19.30
C CYS A 288 2.89 1.82 19.98
N LEU A 289 1.73 2.15 20.51
CA LEU A 289 1.45 3.45 21.16
C LEU A 289 1.49 3.22 22.67
N LEU A 290 2.61 3.54 23.27
CA LEU A 290 2.90 3.32 24.70
C LEU A 290 2.74 4.59 25.50
N TYR A 291 3.48 5.64 25.14
CA TYR A 291 3.47 6.99 25.72
C TYR A 291 4.14 7.95 24.75
N THR A 292 3.93 9.21 24.90
CA THR A 292 4.58 10.27 24.10
C THR A 292 5.30 11.24 25.04
#